data_e993b2a739007c4a9e315aa5c041e46b
#
_entry.id   e993b2a739007c4a9e315aa5c041e46b
#
_cell.length_a   1.000
_cell.length_b   1.000
_cell.length_c   1.000
_cell.angle_alpha   90.00
_cell.angle_beta   90.00
_cell.angle_gamma   90.00
#
_symmetry.space_group_name_H-M   'P 1'
#
loop_
_entity.id
_entity.type
_entity.pdbx_description
1 polymer ?
#
loop_
_entity_poly.entity_id
_entity_poly.type
_entity_poly.pdbx_seq_one_letter_code
_entity_poly.pdbx_strand_id
1 'polypeptide(L)'
;MLHFKTIALLSSVTLIGCTSSPHAWQGQSGSKRVFIELKTTPEGTPQAFLSLPEQWIDKAQADTLVLSDESILAIFNRENIRFEGAFYSGKDSIQAEVTTYGKIREFTLGKVDSLRPIYFSQNPHPPYPYHSEEITYVSCDSIQVAGTLTIPSGKGPFPAAIIISGTGKQDRDGTFSGHKPFFKIADYLTRQGFIVLRTDDRGTGKTNGIYEEATTCDFARDAQAGINYLKQRPETDTKHIGVIGHSEGGQVALMLGADSPDVSFVISLAGVGVDGLQILKLQNEAILRTTPGMTPERVAQFMSVFNTLFDKVHATPLDQPLEQPLREAFDQWVARQDETTLKAVNFDNGRGDMFFSRYLYQAQ
;
A
#
# COMPACT_ATOMS: atom_id res chain seq x y z
N MET A 1 19.79 31.93 4.68
CA MET A 1 20.53 31.00 3.78
C MET A 1 21.43 30.14 4.66
N LEU A 2 20.92 29.08 5.23
CA LEU A 2 21.73 28.13 6.00
C LEU A 2 22.09 26.97 5.05
N HIS A 3 23.38 26.86 4.77
CA HIS A 3 23.92 25.74 4.01
C HIS A 3 24.08 24.54 4.95
N PHE A 4 23.26 23.54 4.81
CA PHE A 4 23.47 22.25 5.48
C PHE A 4 24.52 21.44 4.72
N LYS A 5 25.69 21.25 5.38
CA LYS A 5 26.70 20.29 4.94
C LYS A 5 26.22 18.86 5.22
N THR A 6 26.26 18.03 4.20
CA THR A 6 26.03 16.59 4.29
C THR A 6 27.00 15.98 5.30
N ILE A 7 26.51 15.50 6.44
CA ILE A 7 27.29 14.72 7.40
C ILE A 7 26.78 13.28 7.34
N ALA A 8 27.59 12.42 6.76
CA ALA A 8 27.45 10.98 6.90
C ALA A 8 28.23 10.57 8.17
N LEU A 9 27.53 10.24 9.25
CA LEU A 9 28.12 9.53 10.38
C LEU A 9 27.13 8.48 10.88
N LEU A 10 27.47 7.22 10.64
CA LEU A 10 26.92 6.08 11.35
C LEU A 10 27.42 6.10 12.79
N SER A 11 26.59 6.42 13.75
CA SER A 11 26.81 6.10 15.15
C SER A 11 25.58 5.39 15.72
N SER A 12 25.78 4.16 16.14
CA SER A 12 24.81 3.36 16.85
C SER A 12 24.50 4.01 18.20
N VAL A 13 23.30 4.56 18.37
CA VAL A 13 22.81 5.04 19.66
C VAL A 13 22.03 3.90 20.31
N THR A 14 22.60 3.36 21.39
CA THR A 14 21.91 2.40 22.28
C THR A 14 20.95 3.18 23.16
N LEU A 15 19.65 3.10 22.88
CA LEU A 15 18.62 3.60 23.78
C LEU A 15 18.38 2.56 24.89
N ILE A 16 18.77 2.92 26.11
CA ILE A 16 18.51 2.13 27.32
C ILE A 16 17.01 2.13 27.59
N GLY A 17 16.46 0.92 27.82
CA GLY A 17 15.04 0.67 28.00
C GLY A 17 14.41 1.45 29.16
N CYS A 18 13.38 2.17 28.80
CA CYS A 18 12.22 2.49 29.63
C CYS A 18 11.03 2.43 28.69
N THR A 19 9.93 1.86 29.13
CA THR A 19 8.62 1.96 28.47
C THR A 19 8.16 3.42 28.49
N SER A 20 8.77 4.23 27.65
CA SER A 20 8.44 5.65 27.53
C SER A 20 7.17 5.79 26.70
N SER A 21 6.24 6.59 27.20
CA SER A 21 5.11 7.14 26.43
C SER A 21 5.62 7.59 25.06
N PRO A 22 4.86 7.41 23.99
CA PRO A 22 5.28 7.82 22.66
C PRO A 22 5.65 9.31 22.69
N HIS A 23 6.77 9.65 22.07
CA HIS A 23 7.15 11.06 21.90
C HIS A 23 6.40 11.63 20.72
N ALA A 24 5.60 12.65 20.95
CA ALA A 24 4.77 13.27 19.94
C ALA A 24 4.95 14.79 19.91
N TRP A 25 4.93 15.36 18.71
CA TRP A 25 5.00 16.80 18.48
C TRP A 25 3.93 17.21 17.49
N GLN A 26 3.39 18.40 17.70
CA GLN A 26 2.43 18.99 16.78
C GLN A 26 2.77 20.44 16.49
N GLY A 27 2.45 20.89 15.28
CA GLY A 27 2.64 22.27 14.84
C GLY A 27 1.63 22.70 13.81
N GLN A 28 1.59 24.00 13.55
CA GLN A 28 0.74 24.60 12.55
C GLN A 28 1.49 25.69 11.80
N SER A 29 1.28 25.77 10.48
CA SER A 29 1.77 26.84 9.61
C SER A 29 0.61 27.33 8.73
N GLY A 30 0.08 28.51 9.01
CA GLY A 30 -1.19 28.99 8.45
C GLY A 30 -2.35 28.04 8.81
N SER A 31 -3.08 27.55 7.81
CA SER A 31 -4.17 26.57 7.99
C SER A 31 -3.70 25.13 7.98
N LYS A 32 -2.40 24.86 7.85
CA LYS A 32 -1.86 23.50 7.74
C LYS A 32 -1.29 23.03 9.07
N ARG A 33 -1.69 21.85 9.52
CA ARG A 33 -1.20 21.20 10.74
C ARG A 33 -0.30 20.04 10.38
N VAL A 34 0.68 19.78 11.23
CA VAL A 34 1.55 18.61 11.15
C VAL A 34 1.68 17.97 12.53
N PHE A 35 1.66 16.65 12.54
CA PHE A 35 1.88 15.85 13.73
C PHE A 35 2.94 14.81 13.41
N ILE A 36 3.92 14.63 14.30
CA ILE A 36 4.91 13.55 14.20
C ILE A 36 4.97 12.79 15.51
N GLU A 37 4.97 11.48 15.44
CA GLU A 37 5.04 10.58 16.58
C GLU A 37 6.21 9.62 16.39
N LEU A 38 7.04 9.48 17.41
CA LEU A 38 8.10 8.48 17.47
C LEU A 38 7.70 7.36 18.42
N LYS A 39 7.82 6.12 17.95
CA LYS A 39 7.59 4.90 18.71
C LYS A 39 8.83 4.02 18.63
N THR A 40 8.96 3.12 19.58
CA THR A 40 9.97 2.08 19.54
C THR A 40 9.27 0.72 19.50
N THR A 41 9.68 -0.14 18.57
CA THR A 41 9.15 -1.50 18.52
C THR A 41 9.58 -2.31 19.75
N PRO A 42 8.96 -3.45 20.05
CA PRO A 42 9.40 -4.33 21.13
C PRO A 42 10.87 -4.74 21.01
N GLU A 43 11.39 -4.80 19.80
CA GLU A 43 12.79 -5.13 19.47
C GLU A 43 13.74 -3.93 19.59
N GLY A 44 13.24 -2.76 19.99
CA GLY A 44 14.04 -1.55 20.20
C GLY A 44 14.26 -0.68 18.96
N THR A 45 13.61 -0.98 17.83
CA THR A 45 13.76 -0.21 16.59
C THR A 45 12.87 1.04 16.61
N PRO A 46 13.42 2.25 16.37
CA PRO A 46 12.60 3.46 16.29
C PRO A 46 11.79 3.50 15.00
N GLN A 47 10.57 4.00 15.12
CA GLN A 47 9.65 4.25 14.02
C GLN A 47 9.09 5.67 14.12
N ALA A 48 8.85 6.31 12.97
CA ALA A 48 8.20 7.61 12.90
C ALA A 48 6.87 7.51 12.16
N PHE A 49 5.86 8.21 12.69
CA PHE A 49 4.52 8.29 12.09
C PHE A 49 4.16 9.76 11.90
N LEU A 50 3.75 10.10 10.68
CA LEU A 50 3.38 11.46 10.30
C LEU A 50 1.88 11.56 10.03
N SER A 51 1.27 12.65 10.49
CA SER A 51 -0.10 12.99 10.12
C SER A 51 -0.18 14.43 9.62
N LEU A 52 -0.83 14.60 8.47
CA LEU A 52 -1.13 15.89 7.83
C LEU A 52 -2.65 15.96 7.58
N PRO A 53 -3.45 16.44 8.57
CA PRO A 53 -4.90 16.36 8.50
C PRO A 53 -5.54 17.01 7.26
N GLU A 54 -4.98 18.14 6.81
CA GLU A 54 -5.50 18.88 5.65
C GLU A 54 -5.10 18.25 4.30
N GLN A 55 -4.30 17.19 4.35
CA GLN A 55 -3.97 16.32 3.21
C GLN A 55 -4.56 14.92 3.39
N TRP A 56 -5.41 14.73 4.39
CA TRP A 56 -6.05 13.46 4.73
C TRP A 56 -5.06 12.32 5.02
N ILE A 57 -3.88 12.66 5.54
CA ILE A 57 -2.85 11.70 5.94
C ILE A 57 -2.92 11.52 7.44
N ASP A 58 -3.08 10.29 7.91
CA ASP A 58 -3.06 9.93 9.32
C ASP A 58 -2.13 8.75 9.56
N LYS A 59 -1.15 8.98 10.44
CA LYS A 59 -0.19 7.96 10.89
C LYS A 59 0.51 7.21 9.75
N ALA A 60 0.84 7.91 8.66
CA ALA A 60 1.74 7.35 7.65
C ALA A 60 3.05 6.96 8.33
N GLN A 61 3.48 5.71 8.15
CA GLN A 61 4.75 5.22 8.70
C GLN A 61 5.89 5.57 7.77
N ALA A 62 7.00 6.06 8.33
CA ALA A 62 8.18 6.37 7.55
C ALA A 62 8.84 5.10 6.98
N ASP A 63 9.17 5.12 5.70
CA ASP A 63 9.97 4.08 5.03
C ASP A 63 11.46 4.21 5.40
N THR A 64 11.91 5.43 5.65
CA THR A 64 13.28 5.73 6.10
C THR A 64 13.22 6.67 7.28
N LEU A 65 13.95 6.33 8.35
CA LEU A 65 14.12 7.17 9.53
C LEU A 65 15.59 7.28 9.89
N VAL A 66 16.10 8.52 9.93
CA VAL A 66 17.40 8.85 10.50
C VAL A 66 17.16 9.75 11.71
N LEU A 67 17.53 9.29 12.89
CA LEU A 67 17.28 9.96 14.15
C LEU A 67 18.59 10.16 14.92
N SER A 68 18.83 11.38 15.38
CA SER A 68 19.93 11.71 16.30
C SER A 68 19.40 12.47 17.52
N ASP A 69 20.28 12.87 18.42
CA ASP A 69 19.88 13.74 19.54
C ASP A 69 19.51 15.15 19.10
N GLU A 70 19.99 15.59 17.93
CA GLU A 70 19.81 16.95 17.44
C GLU A 70 18.83 17.05 16.28
N SER A 71 18.55 15.96 15.55
CA SER A 71 17.78 16.02 14.32
C SER A 71 16.98 14.76 14.03
N ILE A 72 15.96 14.94 13.20
CA ILE A 72 15.13 13.88 12.64
C ILE A 72 14.99 14.07 11.12
N LEU A 73 15.19 12.99 10.36
CA LEU A 73 14.83 12.89 8.96
C LEU A 73 13.94 11.66 8.79
N ALA A 74 12.71 11.86 8.29
CA ALA A 74 11.78 10.79 7.97
C ALA A 74 11.28 10.94 6.53
N ILE A 75 11.29 9.83 5.77
CA ILE A 75 10.85 9.80 4.37
C ILE A 75 9.66 8.86 4.26
N PHE A 76 8.60 9.32 3.62
CA PHE A 76 7.34 8.62 3.39
C PHE A 76 7.15 8.53 1.86
N ASN A 77 7.67 7.44 1.28
CA ASN A 77 7.75 7.30 -0.19
C ASN A 77 6.35 7.24 -0.82
N ARG A 78 5.44 6.54 -0.17
CA ARG A 78 4.07 6.37 -0.67
C ARG A 78 3.31 7.69 -0.76
N GLU A 79 3.50 8.56 0.23
CA GLU A 79 2.88 9.87 0.30
C GLU A 79 3.68 10.97 -0.42
N ASN A 80 4.89 10.63 -0.91
CA ASN A 80 5.84 11.57 -1.48
C ASN A 80 6.14 12.74 -0.54
N ILE A 81 6.46 12.39 0.72
CA ILE A 81 6.74 13.35 1.80
C ILE A 81 8.15 13.13 2.34
N ARG A 82 8.83 14.27 2.60
CA ARG A 82 10.07 14.34 3.36
C ARG A 82 9.82 15.26 4.56
N PHE A 83 10.05 14.76 5.75
CA PHE A 83 10.06 15.52 7.00
C PHE A 83 11.51 15.62 7.49
N GLU A 84 12.00 16.84 7.69
CA GLU A 84 13.33 17.08 8.17
C GLU A 84 13.26 18.14 9.28
N GLY A 85 13.83 17.85 10.47
CA GLY A 85 13.69 18.73 11.60
C GLY A 85 14.90 18.72 12.53
N ALA A 86 15.11 19.85 13.22
CA ALA A 86 16.08 19.99 14.30
C ALA A 86 15.35 20.07 15.65
N PHE A 87 15.85 19.35 16.65
CA PHE A 87 15.34 19.39 18.02
C PHE A 87 15.92 20.58 18.79
N TYR A 88 15.09 21.20 19.63
CA TYR A 88 15.44 22.29 20.52
C TYR A 88 14.91 22.05 21.92
N SER A 89 15.50 22.75 22.91
CA SER A 89 15.06 22.74 24.31
C SER A 89 14.90 21.32 24.89
N GLY A 90 15.93 20.47 24.71
CA GLY A 90 15.88 19.10 25.23
C GLY A 90 14.81 18.21 24.55
N LYS A 91 14.53 18.46 23.30
CA LYS A 91 13.51 17.81 22.46
C LYS A 91 12.05 18.21 22.80
N ASP A 92 11.84 19.36 23.41
CA ASP A 92 10.49 19.89 23.65
C ASP A 92 9.90 20.58 22.41
N SER A 93 10.73 20.92 21.43
CA SER A 93 10.30 21.48 20.15
C SER A 93 11.13 20.98 18.96
N ILE A 94 10.51 21.04 17.77
CA ILE A 94 11.16 20.74 16.50
C ILE A 94 10.93 21.93 15.57
N GLN A 95 12.01 22.43 14.97
CA GLN A 95 11.92 23.28 13.77
C GLN A 95 12.04 22.35 12.56
N ALA A 96 10.98 22.25 11.77
CA ALA A 96 10.91 21.28 10.70
C ALA A 96 10.56 21.90 9.35
N GLU A 97 11.12 21.31 8.31
CA GLU A 97 10.69 21.46 6.93
C GLU A 97 9.94 20.20 6.48
N VAL A 98 8.73 20.39 5.97
CA VAL A 98 7.94 19.32 5.37
C VAL A 98 7.83 19.58 3.87
N THR A 99 8.45 18.72 3.09
CA THR A 99 8.37 18.74 1.63
C THR A 99 7.28 17.79 1.17
N THR A 100 6.31 18.30 0.41
CA THR A 100 5.26 17.52 -0.22
C THR A 100 5.18 17.88 -1.70
N TYR A 101 5.33 16.90 -2.59
CA TYR A 101 5.31 17.13 -4.05
C TYR A 101 6.23 18.29 -4.49
N GLY A 102 7.44 18.35 -3.91
CA GLY A 102 8.45 19.39 -4.21
C GLY A 102 8.18 20.77 -3.59
N LYS A 103 7.09 20.95 -2.84
CA LYS A 103 6.78 22.19 -2.11
C LYS A 103 7.25 22.07 -0.67
N ILE A 104 8.10 22.97 -0.24
CA ILE A 104 8.61 23.05 1.13
C ILE A 104 7.71 23.96 1.98
N ARG A 105 7.45 23.52 3.20
CA ARG A 105 6.75 24.31 4.21
C ARG A 105 7.43 24.14 5.56
N GLU A 106 7.67 25.26 6.23
CA GLU A 106 8.27 25.31 7.55
C GLU A 106 7.22 25.20 8.65
N PHE A 107 7.55 24.47 9.71
CA PHE A 107 6.75 24.32 10.91
C PHE A 107 7.61 24.42 12.17
N THR A 108 7.01 25.01 13.21
CA THR A 108 7.49 24.86 14.58
C THR A 108 6.54 23.93 15.30
N LEU A 109 7.07 22.79 15.77
CA LEU A 109 6.29 21.80 16.50
C LEU A 109 6.64 21.84 17.99
N GLY A 110 5.63 21.85 18.83
CA GLY A 110 5.78 21.69 20.28
C GLY A 110 5.47 20.23 20.67
N LYS A 111 6.16 19.75 21.70
CA LYS A 111 5.91 18.42 22.29
C LYS A 111 4.52 18.36 22.92
N VAL A 112 3.87 17.23 22.78
CA VAL A 112 2.54 16.95 23.35
C VAL A 112 2.52 15.57 23.98
N ASP A 113 1.69 15.39 25.02
CA ASP A 113 1.56 14.09 25.70
C ASP A 113 0.81 13.06 24.84
N SER A 114 -0.11 13.53 23.99
CA SER A 114 -0.81 12.68 23.03
C SER A 114 -1.26 13.49 21.81
N LEU A 115 -1.26 12.84 20.65
CA LEU A 115 -1.85 13.42 19.45
C LEU A 115 -3.37 13.36 19.54
N ARG A 116 -4.05 14.44 19.08
CA ARG A 116 -5.51 14.41 18.92
C ARG A 116 -5.85 13.46 17.77
N PRO A 117 -6.84 12.54 17.94
CA PRO A 117 -7.29 11.70 16.85
C PRO A 117 -7.72 12.54 15.64
N ILE A 118 -7.29 12.13 14.46
CA ILE A 118 -7.80 12.70 13.22
C ILE A 118 -9.11 12.01 12.90
N TYR A 119 -10.13 12.81 12.70
CA TYR A 119 -11.46 12.34 12.33
C TYR A 119 -11.62 12.42 10.81
N PHE A 120 -11.80 11.28 10.17
CA PHE A 120 -12.11 11.19 8.74
C PHE A 120 -13.63 11.03 8.57
N SER A 121 -14.30 12.11 8.16
CA SER A 121 -15.76 12.12 8.04
C SER A 121 -16.34 11.11 7.05
N GLN A 122 -15.52 10.67 6.08
CA GLN A 122 -15.92 9.63 5.13
C GLN A 122 -15.84 8.21 5.67
N ASN A 123 -15.07 7.94 6.74
CA ASN A 123 -15.08 6.62 7.34
C ASN A 123 -16.41 6.39 8.07
N PRO A 124 -16.99 5.20 7.99
CA PRO A 124 -18.19 4.88 8.74
C PRO A 124 -17.96 4.93 10.25
N HIS A 125 -18.92 5.45 10.99
CA HIS A 125 -18.87 5.57 12.45
C HIS A 125 -20.10 4.95 13.10
N PRO A 126 -19.94 4.31 14.28
CA PRO A 126 -21.07 3.77 15.03
C PRO A 126 -22.01 4.90 15.52
N PRO A 127 -23.30 4.58 15.81
CA PRO A 127 -23.89 3.24 15.75
C PRO A 127 -24.20 2.79 14.30
N TYR A 128 -23.93 1.50 14.01
CA TYR A 128 -24.28 0.92 12.73
C TYR A 128 -25.70 0.32 12.78
N PRO A 129 -26.55 0.53 11.76
CA PRO A 129 -27.90 -0.02 11.72
C PRO A 129 -27.93 -1.47 11.20
N TYR A 130 -26.83 -2.19 11.26
CA TYR A 130 -26.64 -3.54 10.77
C TYR A 130 -25.74 -4.34 11.72
N HIS A 131 -25.76 -5.66 11.60
CA HIS A 131 -24.85 -6.52 12.34
C HIS A 131 -23.48 -6.58 11.69
N SER A 132 -22.41 -6.60 12.50
CA SER A 132 -21.02 -6.73 12.03
C SER A 132 -20.32 -7.79 12.87
N GLU A 133 -19.71 -8.77 12.24
CA GLU A 133 -18.99 -9.84 12.92
C GLU A 133 -17.64 -10.13 12.28
N GLU A 134 -16.66 -10.46 13.13
CA GLU A 134 -15.38 -11.00 12.70
C GLU A 134 -15.55 -12.46 12.31
N ILE A 135 -15.02 -12.84 11.16
CA ILE A 135 -15.09 -14.20 10.65
C ILE A 135 -13.71 -14.72 10.25
N THR A 136 -13.62 -16.04 10.13
CA THR A 136 -12.47 -16.73 9.54
C THR A 136 -13.00 -17.92 8.72
N TYR A 137 -12.41 -18.13 7.56
CA TYR A 137 -12.64 -19.32 6.75
C TYR A 137 -11.31 -19.87 6.21
N VAL A 138 -11.32 -21.13 5.80
CA VAL A 138 -10.14 -21.78 5.22
C VAL A 138 -10.22 -21.68 3.71
N SER A 139 -9.16 -21.16 3.08
CA SER A 139 -8.92 -21.18 1.64
C SER A 139 -8.02 -22.37 1.26
N CYS A 140 -7.58 -22.42 0.01
CA CYS A 140 -6.58 -23.39 -0.44
C CYS A 140 -5.28 -23.28 0.38
N ASP A 141 -4.45 -24.30 0.32
CA ASP A 141 -3.13 -24.34 0.97
C ASP A 141 -3.18 -24.08 2.49
N SER A 142 -4.31 -24.39 3.15
CA SER A 142 -4.55 -24.17 4.58
C SER A 142 -4.47 -22.69 5.01
N ILE A 143 -4.65 -21.76 4.09
CA ILE A 143 -4.72 -20.34 4.40
C ILE A 143 -5.99 -20.06 5.21
N GLN A 144 -5.82 -19.51 6.41
CA GLN A 144 -6.90 -19.02 7.25
C GLN A 144 -7.14 -17.55 6.95
N VAL A 145 -8.14 -17.27 6.14
CA VAL A 145 -8.52 -15.91 5.75
C VAL A 145 -9.41 -15.31 6.82
N ALA A 146 -8.99 -14.21 7.40
CA ALA A 146 -9.78 -13.45 8.35
C ALA A 146 -10.50 -12.28 7.67
N GLY A 147 -11.70 -11.97 8.12
CA GLY A 147 -12.51 -10.93 7.53
C GLY A 147 -13.53 -10.35 8.49
N THR A 148 -14.28 -9.39 7.99
CA THR A 148 -15.47 -8.82 8.64
C THR A 148 -16.66 -9.00 7.71
N LEU A 149 -17.71 -9.63 8.23
CA LEU A 149 -18.99 -9.76 7.56
C LEU A 149 -19.96 -8.71 8.13
N THR A 150 -20.58 -7.93 7.26
CA THR A 150 -21.67 -7.01 7.63
C THR A 150 -22.98 -7.53 7.06
N ILE A 151 -24.03 -7.61 7.90
CA ILE A 151 -25.31 -8.23 7.60
C ILE A 151 -26.43 -7.22 7.84
N PRO A 152 -27.30 -6.94 6.86
CA PRO A 152 -28.42 -6.04 7.03
C PRO A 152 -29.34 -6.45 8.17
N SER A 153 -29.99 -5.47 8.81
CA SER A 153 -31.07 -5.75 9.76
C SER A 153 -32.34 -6.21 9.02
N GLY A 154 -33.10 -7.12 9.64
CA GLY A 154 -34.36 -7.61 9.10
C GLY A 154 -34.35 -9.08 8.76
N LYS A 155 -35.35 -9.51 7.96
CA LYS A 155 -35.47 -10.92 7.54
C LYS A 155 -34.82 -11.08 6.17
N GLY A 156 -33.78 -11.92 6.10
CA GLY A 156 -33.19 -12.35 4.84
C GLY A 156 -34.08 -13.35 4.09
N PRO A 157 -33.54 -14.06 3.06
CA PRO A 157 -32.14 -13.96 2.66
C PRO A 157 -31.80 -12.68 1.90
N PHE A 158 -30.54 -12.22 2.03
CA PHE A 158 -30.05 -11.00 1.40
C PHE A 158 -29.04 -11.32 0.29
N PRO A 159 -28.98 -10.53 -0.80
CA PRO A 159 -27.89 -10.61 -1.74
C PRO A 159 -26.57 -10.30 -1.04
N ALA A 160 -25.49 -10.87 -1.54
CA ALA A 160 -24.18 -10.75 -0.92
C ALA A 160 -23.09 -10.29 -1.90
N ALA A 161 -22.04 -9.68 -1.39
CA ALA A 161 -20.85 -9.35 -2.14
C ALA A 161 -19.58 -9.58 -1.32
N ILE A 162 -18.50 -10.00 -1.99
CA ILE A 162 -17.16 -9.98 -1.43
C ILE A 162 -16.37 -8.84 -2.06
N ILE A 163 -15.60 -8.10 -1.26
CA ILE A 163 -14.70 -7.05 -1.73
C ILE A 163 -13.29 -7.62 -1.79
N ILE A 164 -12.64 -7.47 -2.95
CA ILE A 164 -11.31 -7.99 -3.27
C ILE A 164 -10.36 -6.80 -3.45
N SER A 165 -9.27 -6.78 -2.70
CA SER A 165 -8.24 -5.74 -2.69
C SER A 165 -7.42 -5.72 -3.99
N GLY A 166 -6.64 -4.66 -4.19
CA GLY A 166 -5.68 -4.54 -5.28
C GLY A 166 -4.27 -5.00 -4.88
N THR A 167 -3.30 -4.74 -5.75
CA THR A 167 -1.89 -5.10 -5.55
C THR A 167 -1.31 -4.49 -4.26
N GLY A 168 -0.51 -5.28 -3.57
CA GLY A 168 0.15 -4.93 -2.31
C GLY A 168 -0.65 -5.40 -1.10
N LYS A 169 0.04 -5.61 0.03
CA LYS A 169 -0.58 -6.04 1.28
C LYS A 169 -1.62 -5.03 1.76
N GLN A 170 -2.88 -5.42 1.80
CA GLN A 170 -3.98 -4.58 2.26
C GLN A 170 -4.77 -5.28 3.36
N ASP A 171 -5.20 -4.50 4.35
CA ASP A 171 -6.21 -4.95 5.29
C ASP A 171 -7.60 -4.94 4.62
N ARG A 172 -8.56 -5.58 5.25
CA ARG A 172 -9.95 -5.71 4.80
C ARG A 172 -10.66 -4.37 4.52
N ASP A 173 -10.16 -3.28 5.07
CA ASP A 173 -10.72 -1.94 4.91
C ASP A 173 -10.07 -1.17 3.75
N GLY A 174 -8.95 -1.70 3.20
CA GLY A 174 -8.09 -1.02 2.24
C GLY A 174 -7.48 0.24 2.85
N THR A 175 -7.06 0.16 4.12
CA THR A 175 -6.63 1.34 4.89
C THR A 175 -5.44 2.01 4.23
N PHE A 176 -5.62 3.27 3.89
CA PHE A 176 -4.58 4.12 3.33
C PHE A 176 -4.62 5.50 3.99
N SER A 177 -3.55 5.88 4.66
CA SER A 177 -3.43 7.18 5.36
C SER A 177 -4.67 7.53 6.21
N GLY A 178 -5.23 6.51 6.90
CA GLY A 178 -6.41 6.65 7.74
C GLY A 178 -7.77 6.56 7.05
N HIS A 179 -7.80 6.56 5.72
CA HIS A 179 -9.01 6.30 4.94
C HIS A 179 -9.30 4.80 4.85
N LYS A 180 -10.59 4.44 4.79
CA LYS A 180 -11.06 3.06 4.75
C LYS A 180 -12.07 2.84 3.61
N PRO A 181 -11.62 2.89 2.34
CA PRO A 181 -12.52 2.88 1.19
C PRO A 181 -13.40 1.64 1.13
N PHE A 182 -12.87 0.45 1.41
CA PHE A 182 -13.65 -0.78 1.35
C PHE A 182 -14.67 -0.85 2.50
N PHE A 183 -14.33 -0.34 3.68
CA PHE A 183 -15.32 -0.21 4.74
C PHE A 183 -16.43 0.77 4.35
N LYS A 184 -16.11 1.87 3.68
CA LYS A 184 -17.11 2.83 3.19
C LYS A 184 -18.08 2.19 2.19
N ILE A 185 -17.56 1.39 1.26
CA ILE A 185 -18.37 0.64 0.28
C ILE A 185 -19.25 -0.37 1.00
N ALA A 186 -18.68 -1.13 1.94
CA ALA A 186 -19.42 -2.14 2.70
C ALA A 186 -20.53 -1.52 3.56
N ASP A 187 -20.25 -0.43 4.28
CA ASP A 187 -21.26 0.29 5.07
C ASP A 187 -22.43 0.74 4.18
N TYR A 188 -22.11 1.34 3.04
CA TYR A 188 -23.15 1.79 2.11
C TYR A 188 -24.01 0.62 1.60
N LEU A 189 -23.38 -0.44 1.10
CA LEU A 189 -24.09 -1.59 0.53
C LEU A 189 -24.89 -2.33 1.61
N THR A 190 -24.35 -2.45 2.83
CA THR A 190 -25.08 -3.13 3.90
C THR A 190 -26.34 -2.35 4.32
N ARG A 191 -26.28 -1.01 4.32
CA ARG A 191 -27.46 -0.15 4.51
C ARG A 191 -28.48 -0.29 3.36
N GLN A 192 -28.03 -0.68 2.17
CA GLN A 192 -28.92 -0.94 1.01
C GLN A 192 -29.39 -2.40 0.94
N GLY A 193 -29.13 -3.22 1.94
CA GLY A 193 -29.65 -4.58 2.03
C GLY A 193 -28.74 -5.67 1.48
N PHE A 194 -27.45 -5.43 1.31
CA PHE A 194 -26.47 -6.45 0.92
C PHE A 194 -25.67 -6.95 2.13
N ILE A 195 -25.44 -8.24 2.21
CA ILE A 195 -24.36 -8.79 3.02
C ILE A 195 -23.03 -8.44 2.33
N VAL A 196 -22.05 -7.94 3.09
CA VAL A 196 -20.74 -7.65 2.52
C VAL A 196 -19.63 -8.30 3.33
N LEU A 197 -18.81 -9.09 2.64
CA LEU A 197 -17.60 -9.71 3.16
C LEU A 197 -16.38 -8.90 2.72
N ARG A 198 -15.54 -8.50 3.67
CA ARG A 198 -14.23 -7.88 3.45
C ARG A 198 -13.18 -8.72 4.15
N THR A 199 -12.06 -8.98 3.50
CA THR A 199 -11.00 -9.87 4.01
C THR A 199 -9.65 -9.20 4.03
N ASP A 200 -8.80 -9.58 4.99
CA ASP A 200 -7.40 -9.21 4.98
C ASP A 200 -6.66 -10.08 3.95
N ASP A 201 -5.71 -9.50 3.23
CA ASP A 201 -4.84 -10.24 2.31
C ASP A 201 -3.94 -11.23 3.06
N ARG A 202 -3.37 -12.20 2.35
CA ARG A 202 -2.38 -13.15 2.90
C ARG A 202 -1.25 -12.40 3.61
N GLY A 203 -0.89 -12.83 4.82
CA GLY A 203 0.15 -12.20 5.64
C GLY A 203 -0.18 -10.80 6.14
N THR A 204 -1.46 -10.40 6.13
CA THR A 204 -1.94 -9.11 6.62
C THR A 204 -3.01 -9.30 7.68
N GLY A 205 -3.05 -8.39 8.65
CA GLY A 205 -4.05 -8.39 9.72
C GLY A 205 -4.06 -9.71 10.48
N LYS A 206 -5.16 -10.48 10.37
CA LYS A 206 -5.31 -11.80 11.00
C LYS A 206 -5.26 -12.97 10.00
N THR A 207 -5.06 -12.70 8.73
CA THR A 207 -4.89 -13.72 7.68
C THR A 207 -3.44 -14.21 7.69
N ASN A 208 -3.26 -15.53 7.73
CA ASN A 208 -1.93 -16.13 7.64
C ASN A 208 -1.41 -16.20 6.18
N GLY A 209 -0.26 -16.85 5.99
CA GLY A 209 0.39 -16.98 4.68
C GLY A 209 1.39 -15.87 4.39
N ILE A 210 1.96 -15.93 3.19
CA ILE A 210 2.98 -14.98 2.71
C ILE A 210 2.46 -14.34 1.43
N TYR A 211 2.28 -13.03 1.45
CA TYR A 211 1.75 -12.28 0.30
C TYR A 211 2.69 -12.38 -0.91
N GLU A 212 3.98 -12.29 -0.67
CA GLU A 212 5.04 -12.26 -1.70
C GLU A 212 5.17 -13.58 -2.47
N GLU A 213 4.62 -14.68 -1.94
CA GLU A 213 4.59 -15.99 -2.59
C GLU A 213 3.27 -16.23 -3.36
N ALA A 214 2.30 -15.33 -3.23
CA ALA A 214 0.99 -15.48 -3.82
C ALA A 214 0.93 -14.85 -5.22
N THR A 215 0.14 -15.47 -6.07
CA THR A 215 -0.18 -15.00 -7.42
C THR A 215 -1.62 -14.46 -7.47
N THR A 216 -1.98 -13.75 -8.54
CA THR A 216 -3.36 -13.34 -8.81
C THR A 216 -4.34 -14.53 -8.81
N CYS A 217 -3.88 -15.73 -9.24
CA CYS A 217 -4.68 -16.95 -9.18
C CYS A 217 -4.91 -17.42 -7.73
N ASP A 218 -3.96 -17.20 -6.82
CA ASP A 218 -4.13 -17.50 -5.40
C ASP A 218 -5.18 -16.60 -4.77
N PHE A 219 -5.16 -15.30 -5.09
CA PHE A 219 -6.17 -14.35 -4.63
C PHE A 219 -7.55 -14.70 -5.18
N ALA A 220 -7.65 -15.22 -6.41
CA ALA A 220 -8.91 -15.73 -6.95
C ALA A 220 -9.42 -16.93 -6.16
N ARG A 221 -8.53 -17.87 -5.76
CA ARG A 221 -8.90 -19.03 -4.91
C ARG A 221 -9.36 -18.60 -3.51
N ASP A 222 -8.69 -17.61 -2.91
CA ASP A 222 -9.08 -17.06 -1.61
C ASP A 222 -10.46 -16.39 -1.66
N ALA A 223 -10.72 -15.62 -2.71
CA ALA A 223 -12.02 -14.99 -2.92
C ALA A 223 -13.13 -16.03 -3.23
N GLN A 224 -12.83 -17.08 -4.01
CA GLN A 224 -13.77 -18.20 -4.22
C GLN A 224 -14.12 -18.93 -2.92
N ALA A 225 -13.15 -19.13 -2.03
CA ALA A 225 -13.39 -19.69 -0.71
C ALA A 225 -14.31 -18.77 0.12
N GLY A 226 -14.16 -17.44 0.00
CA GLY A 226 -15.07 -16.46 0.59
C GLY A 226 -16.49 -16.53 0.02
N ILE A 227 -16.65 -16.74 -1.28
CA ILE A 227 -17.96 -17.01 -1.90
C ILE A 227 -18.58 -18.28 -1.32
N ASN A 228 -17.80 -19.36 -1.19
CA ASN A 228 -18.24 -20.62 -0.60
C ASN A 228 -18.67 -20.44 0.87
N TYR A 229 -17.96 -19.61 1.63
CA TYR A 229 -18.34 -19.23 2.99
C TYR A 229 -19.69 -18.50 3.00
N LEU A 230 -19.88 -17.51 2.13
CA LEU A 230 -21.15 -16.79 2.01
C LEU A 230 -22.32 -17.71 1.67
N LYS A 231 -22.12 -18.70 0.81
CA LYS A 231 -23.15 -19.70 0.46
C LYS A 231 -23.59 -20.57 1.63
N GLN A 232 -22.77 -20.74 2.65
CA GLN A 232 -23.11 -21.53 3.85
C GLN A 232 -23.88 -20.70 4.89
N ARG A 233 -23.97 -19.41 4.72
CA ARG A 233 -24.68 -18.51 5.65
C ARG A 233 -26.19 -18.56 5.38
N PRO A 234 -27.02 -18.82 6.42
CA PRO A 234 -28.48 -18.90 6.25
C PRO A 234 -29.10 -17.56 5.85
N GLU A 235 -28.41 -16.44 6.13
CA GLU A 235 -28.88 -15.10 5.78
C GLU A 235 -28.63 -14.75 4.31
N THR A 236 -27.81 -15.53 3.59
CA THR A 236 -27.39 -15.21 2.21
C THR A 236 -28.38 -15.75 1.18
N ASP A 237 -28.80 -14.92 0.25
CA ASP A 237 -29.40 -15.35 -1.00
C ASP A 237 -28.31 -15.89 -1.94
N THR A 238 -28.17 -17.20 -1.98
CA THR A 238 -27.11 -17.88 -2.73
C THR A 238 -27.21 -17.73 -4.25
N LYS A 239 -28.33 -17.21 -4.76
CA LYS A 239 -28.49 -16.90 -6.19
C LYS A 239 -27.99 -15.51 -6.56
N HIS A 240 -27.75 -14.67 -5.58
CA HIS A 240 -27.35 -13.27 -5.77
C HIS A 240 -26.09 -12.96 -5.00
N ILE A 241 -24.99 -13.67 -5.29
CA ILE A 241 -23.67 -13.40 -4.75
C ILE A 241 -22.82 -12.76 -5.85
N GLY A 242 -22.19 -11.63 -5.56
CA GLY A 242 -21.32 -10.94 -6.48
C GLY A 242 -19.93 -10.66 -5.93
N VAL A 243 -19.07 -10.16 -6.80
CA VAL A 243 -17.70 -9.78 -6.47
C VAL A 243 -17.45 -8.32 -6.84
N ILE A 244 -16.75 -7.61 -5.96
CA ILE A 244 -16.35 -6.22 -6.15
C ILE A 244 -14.83 -6.18 -6.02
N GLY A 245 -14.11 -5.92 -7.10
CA GLY A 245 -12.65 -5.93 -7.11
C GLY A 245 -12.06 -4.57 -7.45
N HIS A 246 -11.01 -4.18 -6.73
CA HIS A 246 -10.28 -2.96 -7.00
C HIS A 246 -8.92 -3.27 -7.64
N SER A 247 -8.57 -2.57 -8.74
CA SER A 247 -7.27 -2.73 -9.42
C SER A 247 -7.01 -4.19 -9.81
N GLU A 248 -5.98 -4.87 -9.29
CA GLU A 248 -5.73 -6.30 -9.46
C GLU A 248 -6.92 -7.15 -8.98
N GLY A 249 -7.56 -6.77 -7.85
CA GLY A 249 -8.81 -7.41 -7.41
C GLY A 249 -9.93 -7.29 -8.44
N GLY A 250 -9.93 -6.26 -9.28
CA GLY A 250 -10.84 -6.14 -10.42
C GLY A 250 -10.56 -7.20 -11.49
N GLN A 251 -9.32 -7.58 -11.73
CA GLN A 251 -8.95 -8.71 -12.58
C GLN A 251 -9.42 -10.03 -11.96
N VAL A 252 -9.15 -10.23 -10.66
CA VAL A 252 -9.65 -11.39 -9.91
C VAL A 252 -11.18 -11.50 -10.01
N ALA A 253 -11.88 -10.38 -9.88
CA ALA A 253 -13.34 -10.35 -9.99
C ALA A 253 -13.83 -10.77 -11.39
N LEU A 254 -13.13 -10.37 -12.46
CA LEU A 254 -13.44 -10.81 -13.83
C LEU A 254 -13.14 -12.30 -14.04
N MET A 255 -12.03 -12.81 -13.49
CA MET A 255 -11.71 -14.26 -13.51
C MET A 255 -12.83 -15.06 -12.83
N LEU A 256 -13.25 -14.67 -11.64
CA LEU A 256 -14.33 -15.34 -10.93
C LEU A 256 -15.68 -15.24 -11.66
N GLY A 257 -15.96 -14.10 -12.27
CA GLY A 257 -17.17 -13.92 -13.09
C GLY A 257 -17.21 -14.80 -14.34
N ALA A 258 -16.04 -15.15 -14.89
CA ALA A 258 -15.92 -16.04 -16.04
C ALA A 258 -15.98 -17.53 -15.64
N ASP A 259 -15.36 -17.90 -14.52
CA ASP A 259 -15.12 -19.31 -14.17
C ASP A 259 -16.06 -19.85 -13.09
N SER A 260 -16.64 -18.99 -12.25
CA SER A 260 -17.48 -19.42 -11.14
C SER A 260 -18.98 -19.28 -11.44
N PRO A 261 -19.74 -20.36 -11.48
CA PRO A 261 -21.20 -20.30 -11.66
C PRO A 261 -21.94 -19.68 -10.45
N ASP A 262 -21.24 -19.48 -9.34
CA ASP A 262 -21.78 -18.90 -8.11
C ASP A 262 -21.76 -17.36 -8.12
N VAL A 263 -21.08 -16.74 -9.08
CA VAL A 263 -20.99 -15.29 -9.23
C VAL A 263 -22.10 -14.79 -10.14
N SER A 264 -23.02 -14.00 -9.58
CA SER A 264 -24.16 -13.45 -10.32
C SER A 264 -23.93 -12.05 -10.88
N PHE A 265 -22.97 -11.30 -10.32
CA PHE A 265 -22.56 -9.98 -10.82
C PHE A 265 -21.11 -9.67 -10.47
N VAL A 266 -20.50 -8.83 -11.28
CA VAL A 266 -19.12 -8.34 -11.11
C VAL A 266 -19.11 -6.82 -11.13
N ILE A 267 -18.41 -6.22 -10.16
CA ILE A 267 -18.10 -4.79 -10.15
C ILE A 267 -16.58 -4.63 -10.15
N SER A 268 -16.06 -4.07 -11.24
CA SER A 268 -14.62 -3.78 -11.40
C SER A 268 -14.36 -2.31 -11.15
N LEU A 269 -13.64 -1.99 -10.07
CA LEU A 269 -13.26 -0.63 -9.70
C LEU A 269 -11.83 -0.39 -10.17
N ALA A 270 -11.68 0.36 -11.27
CA ALA A 270 -10.38 0.60 -11.91
C ALA A 270 -9.59 -0.73 -12.15
N GLY A 271 -10.31 -1.79 -12.45
CA GLY A 271 -9.72 -3.12 -12.66
C GLY A 271 -9.05 -3.26 -14.02
N VAL A 272 -8.19 -4.26 -14.10
CA VAL A 272 -7.42 -4.57 -15.29
C VAL A 272 -8.30 -5.29 -16.32
N GLY A 273 -8.39 -4.74 -17.53
CA GLY A 273 -9.16 -5.32 -18.64
C GLY A 273 -8.29 -5.89 -19.78
N VAL A 274 -7.00 -6.05 -19.54
CA VAL A 274 -6.00 -6.63 -20.48
C VAL A 274 -5.14 -7.63 -19.73
N ASP A 275 -4.29 -8.37 -20.43
CA ASP A 275 -3.37 -9.29 -19.77
C ASP A 275 -2.36 -8.58 -18.85
N GLY A 276 -1.79 -9.33 -17.88
CA GLY A 276 -0.92 -8.77 -16.85
C GLY A 276 0.33 -8.09 -17.39
N LEU A 277 0.94 -8.63 -18.46
CA LEU A 277 2.11 -8.03 -19.09
C LEU A 277 1.75 -6.70 -19.76
N GLN A 278 0.65 -6.68 -20.47
CA GLN A 278 0.18 -5.48 -21.17
C GLN A 278 -0.15 -4.35 -20.20
N ILE A 279 -0.85 -4.65 -19.09
CA ILE A 279 -1.17 -3.61 -18.10
C ILE A 279 0.09 -3.06 -17.45
N LEU A 280 1.08 -3.90 -17.12
CA LEU A 280 2.33 -3.43 -16.53
C LEU A 280 3.06 -2.46 -17.46
N LYS A 281 3.13 -2.74 -18.76
CA LYS A 281 3.71 -1.83 -19.75
C LYS A 281 2.94 -0.51 -19.85
N LEU A 282 1.62 -0.56 -19.99
CA LEU A 282 0.76 0.62 -20.11
C LEU A 282 0.81 1.50 -18.85
N GLN A 283 0.75 0.89 -17.67
CA GLN A 283 0.75 1.60 -16.40
C GLN A 283 2.09 2.28 -16.14
N ASN A 284 3.21 1.58 -16.36
CA ASN A 284 4.53 2.17 -16.18
C ASN A 284 4.75 3.34 -17.13
N GLU A 285 4.38 3.20 -18.41
CA GLU A 285 4.46 4.30 -19.37
C GLU A 285 3.60 5.50 -18.95
N ALA A 286 2.36 5.28 -18.52
CA ALA A 286 1.47 6.35 -18.07
C ALA A 286 2.01 7.08 -16.83
N ILE A 287 2.55 6.35 -15.86
CA ILE A 287 3.19 6.93 -14.66
C ILE A 287 4.39 7.77 -15.06
N LEU A 288 5.29 7.23 -15.90
CA LEU A 288 6.47 7.96 -16.36
C LEU A 288 6.09 9.26 -17.08
N ARG A 289 5.10 9.22 -17.98
CA ARG A 289 4.63 10.40 -18.72
C ARG A 289 4.06 11.50 -17.82
N THR A 290 3.53 11.15 -16.66
CA THR A 290 2.97 12.10 -15.68
C THR A 290 3.96 12.51 -14.58
N THR A 291 5.15 11.89 -14.54
CA THR A 291 6.17 12.18 -13.55
C THR A 291 6.87 13.52 -13.87
N PRO A 292 6.93 14.48 -12.93
CA PRO A 292 7.61 15.75 -13.15
C PRO A 292 9.08 15.58 -13.59
N GLY A 293 9.49 16.30 -14.63
CA GLY A 293 10.85 16.25 -15.16
C GLY A 293 11.15 15.10 -16.14
N MET A 294 10.15 14.27 -16.45
CA MET A 294 10.26 13.25 -17.50
C MET A 294 9.96 13.86 -18.87
N THR A 295 10.91 13.72 -19.80
CA THR A 295 10.70 14.06 -21.21
C THR A 295 10.25 12.81 -21.98
N PRO A 296 9.65 12.96 -23.20
CA PRO A 296 9.29 11.81 -24.04
C PRO A 296 10.47 10.87 -24.31
N GLU A 297 11.67 11.42 -24.49
CA GLU A 297 12.91 10.65 -24.73
C GLU A 297 13.28 9.84 -23.49
N ARG A 298 13.24 10.44 -22.30
CA ARG A 298 13.49 9.71 -21.04
C ARG A 298 12.45 8.63 -20.79
N VAL A 299 11.18 8.91 -21.06
CA VAL A 299 10.13 7.88 -20.99
C VAL A 299 10.48 6.71 -21.91
N ALA A 300 10.86 6.97 -23.17
CA ALA A 300 11.23 5.92 -24.11
C ALA A 300 12.45 5.10 -23.63
N GLN A 301 13.44 5.75 -23.03
CA GLN A 301 14.63 5.08 -22.47
C GLN A 301 14.24 4.16 -21.28
N PHE A 302 13.45 4.64 -20.34
CA PHE A 302 12.92 3.81 -19.26
C PHE A 302 12.07 2.66 -19.78
N MET A 303 11.14 2.91 -20.71
CA MET A 303 10.30 1.86 -21.28
C MET A 303 11.09 0.84 -22.08
N SER A 304 12.24 1.20 -22.64
CA SER A 304 13.13 0.27 -23.33
C SER A 304 13.65 -0.84 -22.40
N VAL A 305 14.13 -0.48 -21.20
CA VAL A 305 14.57 -1.49 -20.22
C VAL A 305 13.38 -2.27 -19.66
N PHE A 306 12.26 -1.61 -19.36
CA PHE A 306 11.04 -2.28 -18.88
C PHE A 306 10.57 -3.34 -19.87
N ASN A 307 10.41 -2.98 -21.13
CA ASN A 307 9.96 -3.91 -22.18
C ASN A 307 10.90 -5.09 -22.32
N THR A 308 12.23 -4.85 -22.30
CA THR A 308 13.22 -5.93 -22.38
C THR A 308 13.06 -6.94 -21.24
N LEU A 309 12.87 -6.47 -20.01
CA LEU A 309 12.70 -7.33 -18.84
C LEU A 309 11.34 -8.04 -18.84
N PHE A 310 10.25 -7.34 -19.15
CA PHE A 310 8.91 -7.93 -19.21
C PHE A 310 8.77 -8.96 -20.33
N ASP A 311 9.37 -8.72 -21.50
CA ASP A 311 9.38 -9.70 -22.58
C ASP A 311 10.17 -10.95 -22.17
N LYS A 312 11.24 -10.79 -21.37
CA LYS A 312 12.01 -11.91 -20.83
C LYS A 312 11.21 -12.70 -19.78
N VAL A 313 10.47 -12.02 -18.89
CA VAL A 313 9.54 -12.69 -17.95
C VAL A 313 8.55 -13.55 -18.73
N HIS A 314 7.90 -12.97 -19.74
CA HIS A 314 6.91 -13.68 -20.55
C HIS A 314 7.50 -14.88 -21.30
N ALA A 315 8.74 -14.78 -21.75
CA ALA A 315 9.43 -15.85 -22.50
C ALA A 315 10.01 -16.95 -21.60
N THR A 316 10.07 -16.76 -20.28
CA THR A 316 10.61 -17.73 -19.33
C THR A 316 9.49 -18.65 -18.83
N PRO A 317 9.61 -19.99 -18.97
CA PRO A 317 8.64 -20.93 -18.44
C PRO A 317 8.42 -20.76 -16.92
N LEU A 318 7.18 -20.99 -16.45
CA LEU A 318 6.80 -20.78 -15.05
C LEU A 318 7.54 -21.67 -14.04
N ASP A 319 8.08 -22.79 -14.50
CA ASP A 319 8.86 -23.75 -13.70
C ASP A 319 10.36 -23.41 -13.65
N GLN A 320 10.78 -22.33 -14.29
CA GLN A 320 12.18 -21.89 -14.33
C GLN A 320 12.40 -20.64 -13.47
N PRO A 321 13.54 -20.56 -12.74
CA PRO A 321 13.92 -19.37 -12.00
C PRO A 321 14.11 -18.16 -12.92
N LEU A 322 13.55 -17.03 -12.57
CA LEU A 322 13.59 -15.78 -13.35
C LEU A 322 14.88 -14.97 -13.16
N GLU A 323 15.58 -15.14 -12.04
CA GLU A 323 16.69 -14.25 -11.65
C GLU A 323 17.82 -14.20 -12.71
N GLN A 324 18.33 -15.36 -13.10
CA GLN A 324 19.43 -15.40 -14.07
C GLN A 324 19.01 -14.92 -15.46
N PRO A 325 17.89 -15.38 -16.04
CA PRO A 325 17.40 -14.88 -17.33
C PRO A 325 17.17 -13.36 -17.36
N LEU A 326 16.66 -12.79 -16.28
CA LEU A 326 16.44 -11.35 -16.18
C LEU A 326 17.76 -10.58 -16.07
N ARG A 327 18.72 -11.08 -15.28
CA ARG A 327 20.05 -10.48 -15.16
C ARG A 327 20.77 -10.47 -16.52
N GLU A 328 20.76 -11.58 -17.24
CA GLU A 328 21.33 -11.66 -18.58
C GLU A 328 20.67 -10.69 -19.57
N ALA A 329 19.35 -10.60 -19.56
CA ALA A 329 18.61 -9.66 -20.41
C ALA A 329 18.95 -8.19 -20.08
N PHE A 330 19.07 -7.88 -18.78
CA PHE A 330 19.46 -6.58 -18.31
C PHE A 330 20.89 -6.23 -18.71
N ASP A 331 21.87 -7.12 -18.49
CA ASP A 331 23.28 -6.90 -18.86
C ASP A 331 23.44 -6.72 -20.37
N GLN A 332 22.70 -7.49 -21.17
CA GLN A 332 22.66 -7.32 -22.62
C GLN A 332 22.04 -5.99 -23.04
N TRP A 333 21.01 -5.52 -22.33
CA TRP A 333 20.42 -4.21 -22.56
C TRP A 333 21.44 -3.11 -22.23
N VAL A 334 22.10 -3.16 -21.07
CA VAL A 334 23.13 -2.18 -20.63
C VAL A 334 24.27 -2.13 -21.65
N ALA A 335 24.78 -3.27 -22.11
CA ALA A 335 25.89 -3.34 -23.07
C ALA A 335 25.60 -2.66 -24.44
N ARG A 336 24.33 -2.40 -24.75
CA ARG A 336 23.89 -1.74 -25.99
C ARG A 336 23.62 -0.26 -25.83
N GLN A 337 23.66 0.25 -24.59
CA GLN A 337 23.34 1.66 -24.30
C GLN A 337 24.59 2.54 -24.30
N ASP A 338 24.39 3.80 -24.65
CA ASP A 338 25.40 4.84 -24.44
C ASP A 338 25.35 5.38 -22.99
N GLU A 339 26.39 6.08 -22.60
CA GLU A 339 26.53 6.68 -21.26
C GLU A 339 25.39 7.66 -20.95
N THR A 340 24.88 8.37 -21.95
CA THR A 340 23.78 9.33 -21.81
C THR A 340 22.50 8.62 -21.42
N THR A 341 22.19 7.50 -22.09
CA THR A 341 21.03 6.68 -21.79
C THR A 341 21.13 6.05 -20.40
N LEU A 342 22.30 5.50 -20.02
CA LEU A 342 22.51 4.93 -18.69
C LEU A 342 22.34 5.98 -17.57
N LYS A 343 22.85 7.19 -17.76
CA LYS A 343 22.61 8.31 -16.83
C LYS A 343 21.14 8.72 -16.76
N ALA A 344 20.44 8.76 -17.91
CA ALA A 344 19.03 9.15 -17.95
C ALA A 344 18.13 8.20 -17.15
N VAL A 345 18.48 6.91 -17.08
CA VAL A 345 17.76 5.89 -16.31
C VAL A 345 18.38 5.60 -14.94
N ASN A 346 19.33 6.42 -14.48
CA ASN A 346 20.00 6.33 -13.17
C ASN A 346 20.84 5.05 -12.94
N PHE A 347 21.43 4.48 -13.97
CA PHE A 347 22.28 3.29 -13.86
C PHE A 347 23.79 3.60 -13.78
N ASP A 348 24.16 4.88 -13.76
CA ASP A 348 25.55 5.32 -13.76
C ASP A 348 26.31 5.10 -12.43
N ASN A 349 25.64 4.73 -11.32
CA ASN A 349 26.22 4.66 -9.98
C ASN A 349 26.00 3.31 -9.25
N GLY A 350 26.01 2.19 -9.94
CA GLY A 350 25.84 0.87 -9.29
C GLY A 350 24.45 0.60 -8.66
N ARG A 351 23.47 1.44 -8.96
CA ARG A 351 22.09 1.25 -8.51
C ARG A 351 21.31 0.19 -9.28
N GLY A 352 21.95 -0.45 -10.26
CA GLY A 352 21.36 -1.54 -11.05
C GLY A 352 20.80 -2.67 -10.20
N ASP A 353 21.49 -3.04 -9.10
CA ASP A 353 21.04 -4.12 -8.22
C ASP A 353 19.76 -3.76 -7.45
N MET A 354 19.60 -2.50 -7.04
CA MET A 354 18.39 -2.06 -6.34
C MET A 354 17.18 -1.94 -7.29
N PHE A 355 17.42 -1.51 -8.52
CA PHE A 355 16.41 -1.48 -9.57
C PHE A 355 16.00 -2.91 -9.98
N PHE A 356 16.95 -3.80 -10.14
CA PHE A 356 16.76 -5.20 -10.48
C PHE A 356 15.96 -5.95 -9.40
N SER A 357 16.30 -5.77 -8.12
CA SER A 357 15.55 -6.34 -6.99
C SER A 357 14.09 -5.91 -6.96
N ARG A 358 13.81 -4.65 -7.29
CA ARG A 358 12.44 -4.13 -7.37
C ARG A 358 11.64 -4.74 -8.53
N TYR A 359 12.30 -5.07 -9.64
CA TYR A 359 11.66 -5.74 -10.79
C TYR A 359 11.43 -7.22 -10.56
N LEU A 360 12.35 -7.91 -9.91
CA LEU A 360 12.14 -9.29 -9.49
C LEU A 360 10.89 -9.42 -8.63
N TYR A 361 10.68 -8.48 -7.71
CA TYR A 361 9.48 -8.43 -6.87
C TYR A 361 8.19 -8.19 -7.66
N GLN A 362 8.22 -7.41 -8.75
CA GLN A 362 7.06 -7.16 -9.59
C GLN A 362 6.81 -8.27 -10.64
N ALA A 363 7.81 -9.11 -10.90
CA ALA A 363 7.75 -10.19 -11.88
C ALA A 363 7.32 -11.54 -11.27
N GLN A 364 7.31 -11.66 -9.95
CA GLN A 364 6.78 -12.80 -9.20
C GLN A 364 5.27 -12.63 -9.02
#